data_9a7165f71a350208d34191343d9e5b64
#
_entry.id   9a7165f71a350208d34191343d9e5b64
#
_cell.length_a   1.000
_cell.length_b   1.000
_cell.length_c   1.000
_cell.angle_alpha   90.00
_cell.angle_beta   90.00
_cell.angle_gamma   90.00
#
_symmetry.space_group_name_H-M   'P 1'
#
loop_
_entity.id
_entity.type
_entity.pdbx_description
1 polymer ?
#
loop_
_entity_poly.entity_id
_entity_poly.type
_entity_poly.pdbx_seq_one_letter_code
_entity_poly.pdbx_strand_id
1 'polypeptide(L)'
;MPAKKTMAQRLGQALETMTRQCGQLPEIPAYGSWLLGRVSESPSRRWVRIKRIVTVYIMTANLTGIVVALLVVTFAFPVPSIYTDAPWWVTFGVAPAYATLALAIGTYWITTRIVRASIRWAIEERAPSQADGRNTLLLPFRVAAVHLILWDIGGALLATLYGLANRVFVTIILFSVTICGVLVATNCYLFTEFALRPVAAKALEAGRPPRRFAPGIMGRTMTVWSLGSGVPVTGIATTALYVLLVHNLTETQLASAVLILSITTLIFGFLVMWILAWLTAAPVRVVRAALKRV
;
A
#
# COMPACT_ATOMS: atom_id res chain seq x y z
N MET A 1 42.96 29.26 3.22
CA MET A 1 42.46 27.95 2.81
C MET A 1 41.06 27.79 3.42
N PRO A 2 39.97 27.61 2.63
CA PRO A 2 38.64 27.41 3.20
C PRO A 2 38.58 26.03 3.86
N ALA A 3 38.10 25.99 5.10
CA ALA A 3 37.96 24.76 5.88
C ALA A 3 37.02 23.75 5.16
N LYS A 4 37.45 22.51 4.97
CA LYS A 4 36.65 21.43 4.42
C LYS A 4 35.44 21.19 5.32
N LYS A 5 34.24 21.47 4.82
CA LYS A 5 33.00 21.22 5.53
C LYS A 5 32.84 19.73 5.83
N THR A 6 32.50 19.40 7.08
CA THR A 6 32.25 18.03 7.52
C THR A 6 31.04 17.43 6.80
N MET A 7 30.97 16.11 6.69
CA MET A 7 29.85 15.40 6.03
C MET A 7 28.49 15.75 6.64
N ALA A 8 28.42 15.94 7.94
CA ALA A 8 27.23 16.39 8.67
C ALA A 8 26.79 17.80 8.26
N GLN A 9 27.76 18.72 8.05
CA GLN A 9 27.45 20.07 7.56
C GLN A 9 26.96 20.08 6.09
N ARG A 10 27.48 19.16 5.26
CA ARG A 10 26.99 19.00 3.87
C ARG A 10 25.59 18.42 3.82
N LEU A 11 25.29 17.42 4.66
CA LEU A 11 23.95 16.85 4.81
C LEU A 11 22.96 17.87 5.39
N GLY A 12 23.34 18.63 6.39
CA GLY A 12 22.53 19.71 6.95
C GLY A 12 22.21 20.78 5.92
N GLN A 13 23.22 21.20 5.12
CA GLN A 13 23.00 22.17 4.03
C GLN A 13 22.16 21.60 2.89
N ALA A 14 22.32 20.32 2.52
CA ALA A 14 21.48 19.68 1.51
C ALA A 14 20.03 19.61 1.98
N LEU A 15 19.78 19.23 3.24
CA LEU A 15 18.45 19.23 3.85
C LEU A 15 17.87 20.65 3.95
N GLU A 16 18.67 21.65 4.34
CA GLU A 16 18.25 23.04 4.41
C GLU A 16 17.98 23.62 3.02
N THR A 17 18.78 23.27 2.01
CA THR A 17 18.56 23.65 0.62
C THR A 17 17.30 23.02 0.04
N MET A 18 17.06 21.73 0.30
CA MET A 18 15.81 21.05 -0.05
C MET A 18 14.60 21.69 0.66
N THR A 19 14.74 22.05 1.94
CA THR A 19 13.68 22.71 2.71
C THR A 19 13.43 24.12 2.21
N ARG A 20 14.47 24.89 1.86
CA ARG A 20 14.37 26.24 1.28
C ARG A 20 13.82 26.22 -0.13
N GLN A 21 14.24 25.28 -0.99
CA GLN A 21 13.68 25.14 -2.34
C GLN A 21 12.20 24.74 -2.30
N CYS A 22 11.77 23.93 -1.35
CA CYS A 22 10.34 23.67 -1.11
C CYS A 22 9.57 24.92 -0.63
N GLY A 23 10.25 25.91 -0.04
CA GLY A 23 9.64 27.17 0.42
C GLY A 23 9.63 28.30 -0.59
N GLN A 24 10.43 28.22 -1.67
CA GLN A 24 10.59 29.27 -2.69
C GLN A 24 9.88 28.96 -4.01
N LEU A 25 9.20 27.80 -4.14
CA LEU A 25 8.41 27.50 -5.33
C LEU A 25 7.20 28.44 -5.41
N PRO A 26 7.04 29.23 -6.49
CA PRO A 26 6.00 30.25 -6.62
C PRO A 26 4.58 29.69 -6.65
N GLU A 27 4.42 28.38 -6.84
CA GLU A 27 3.14 27.69 -6.77
C GLU A 27 3.26 26.43 -5.92
N ILE A 28 2.76 26.47 -4.68
CA ILE A 28 2.54 25.26 -3.92
C ILE A 28 1.45 24.47 -4.62
N PRO A 29 1.67 23.18 -4.93
CA PRO A 29 0.66 22.38 -5.60
C PRO A 29 -0.60 22.35 -4.74
N ALA A 30 -1.74 22.77 -5.29
CA ALA A 30 -3.01 23.01 -4.59
C ALA A 30 -3.47 21.80 -3.75
N TYR A 31 -3.07 20.58 -4.14
CA TYR A 31 -3.41 19.34 -3.47
C TYR A 31 -2.22 18.70 -2.73
N GLY A 32 -1.14 19.47 -2.54
CA GLY A 32 0.07 19.03 -1.83
C GLY A 32 1.04 18.17 -2.64
N SER A 33 0.77 17.91 -3.92
CA SER A 33 1.67 17.17 -4.81
C SER A 33 1.46 17.55 -6.28
N TRP A 34 2.55 17.71 -7.03
CA TRP A 34 2.52 17.92 -8.47
C TRP A 34 1.88 16.76 -9.26
N LEU A 35 1.94 15.54 -8.71
CA LEU A 35 1.30 14.36 -9.29
C LEU A 35 -0.22 14.51 -9.41
N LEU A 36 -0.85 15.30 -8.52
CA LEU A 36 -2.30 15.47 -8.47
C LEU A 36 -2.85 16.50 -9.45
N GLY A 37 -1.94 17.24 -10.15
CA GLY A 37 -2.32 18.22 -11.15
C GLY A 37 -2.69 19.58 -10.58
N ARG A 38 -3.20 20.47 -11.46
CA ARG A 38 -3.59 21.84 -11.13
C ARG A 38 -5.10 21.93 -10.87
N VAL A 39 -5.53 22.97 -10.15
CA VAL A 39 -6.97 23.26 -9.91
C VAL A 39 -7.70 23.53 -11.23
N SER A 40 -7.05 24.22 -12.16
CA SER A 40 -7.59 24.59 -13.48
C SER A 40 -7.61 23.44 -14.50
N GLU A 41 -7.20 22.22 -14.12
CA GLU A 41 -7.17 21.09 -15.02
C GLU A 41 -8.59 20.65 -15.43
N SER A 42 -8.78 20.34 -16.74
CA SER A 42 -10.07 19.85 -17.23
C SER A 42 -10.47 18.51 -16.62
N PRO A 43 -11.75 18.23 -16.43
CA PRO A 43 -12.25 16.99 -15.79
C PRO A 43 -11.79 15.72 -16.49
N SER A 44 -11.72 15.73 -17.82
CA SER A 44 -11.25 14.61 -18.63
C SER A 44 -9.77 14.29 -18.37
N ARG A 45 -8.91 15.31 -18.32
CA ARG A 45 -7.48 15.13 -18.00
C ARG A 45 -7.30 14.67 -16.57
N ARG A 46 -8.06 15.23 -15.62
CA ARG A 46 -8.05 14.83 -14.22
C ARG A 46 -8.46 13.36 -14.06
N TRP A 47 -9.49 12.89 -14.78
CA TRP A 47 -9.87 11.49 -14.79
C TRP A 47 -8.76 10.58 -15.28
N VAL A 48 -8.15 10.89 -16.44
CA VAL A 48 -7.03 10.11 -16.99
C VAL A 48 -5.86 10.04 -16.01
N ARG A 49 -5.56 11.16 -15.34
CA ARG A 49 -4.51 11.24 -14.31
C ARG A 49 -4.82 10.35 -13.12
N ILE A 50 -6.01 10.46 -12.52
CA ILE A 50 -6.44 9.64 -11.38
C ILE A 50 -6.38 8.16 -11.77
N LYS A 51 -6.96 7.79 -12.92
CA LYS A 51 -6.92 6.42 -13.42
C LYS A 51 -5.48 5.90 -13.53
N ARG A 52 -4.57 6.69 -14.12
CA ARG A 52 -3.16 6.31 -14.28
C ARG A 52 -2.47 6.13 -12.93
N ILE A 53 -2.64 7.07 -12.01
CA ILE A 53 -2.05 7.01 -10.68
C ILE A 53 -2.56 5.76 -9.95
N VAL A 54 -3.87 5.55 -9.88
CA VAL A 54 -4.47 4.38 -9.22
C VAL A 54 -3.99 3.08 -9.85
N THR A 55 -3.98 2.99 -11.20
CA THR A 55 -3.50 1.79 -11.90
C THR A 55 -2.04 1.47 -11.55
N VAL A 56 -1.14 2.46 -11.65
CA VAL A 56 0.30 2.26 -11.36
C VAL A 56 0.50 1.82 -9.91
N TYR A 57 -0.17 2.46 -8.96
CA TYR A 57 -0.02 2.10 -7.55
C TYR A 57 -0.61 0.74 -7.21
N ILE A 58 -1.76 0.36 -7.79
CA ILE A 58 -2.33 -0.98 -7.61
C ILE A 58 -1.34 -2.03 -8.15
N MET A 59 -0.82 -1.83 -9.35
CA MET A 59 0.16 -2.74 -9.96
C MET A 59 1.41 -2.87 -9.08
N THR A 60 2.01 -1.75 -8.69
CA THR A 60 3.21 -1.75 -7.84
C THR A 60 2.96 -2.41 -6.50
N ALA A 61 1.84 -2.11 -5.82
CA ALA A 61 1.50 -2.69 -4.53
C ALA A 61 1.35 -4.22 -4.62
N ASN A 62 0.63 -4.71 -5.64
CA ASN A 62 0.42 -6.15 -5.82
C ASN A 62 1.72 -6.87 -6.21
N LEU A 63 2.53 -6.31 -7.13
CA LEU A 63 3.83 -6.89 -7.48
C LEU A 63 4.75 -6.97 -6.26
N THR A 64 4.81 -5.91 -5.45
CA THR A 64 5.57 -5.91 -4.19
C THR A 64 5.04 -6.99 -3.24
N GLY A 65 3.71 -7.10 -3.08
CA GLY A 65 3.09 -8.14 -2.25
C GLY A 65 3.43 -9.55 -2.71
N ILE A 66 3.39 -9.82 -4.03
CA ILE A 66 3.77 -11.12 -4.60
C ILE A 66 5.24 -11.44 -4.30
N VAL A 67 6.15 -10.49 -4.51
CA VAL A 67 7.57 -10.66 -4.21
C VAL A 67 7.78 -10.95 -2.71
N VAL A 68 7.14 -10.20 -1.83
CA VAL A 68 7.21 -10.42 -0.37
C VAL A 68 6.65 -11.79 0.00
N ALA A 69 5.51 -12.19 -0.57
CA ALA A 69 4.90 -13.50 -0.30
C ALA A 69 5.84 -14.64 -0.72
N LEU A 70 6.48 -14.52 -1.89
CA LEU A 70 7.47 -15.51 -2.36
C LEU A 70 8.68 -15.56 -1.44
N LEU A 71 9.21 -14.42 -1.01
CA LEU A 71 10.32 -14.36 -0.06
C LEU A 71 9.96 -15.02 1.28
N VAL A 72 8.78 -14.71 1.80
CA VAL A 72 8.31 -15.28 3.08
C VAL A 72 8.13 -16.80 2.96
N VAL A 73 7.43 -17.29 1.94
CA VAL A 73 7.17 -18.72 1.78
C VAL A 73 8.46 -19.49 1.50
N THR A 74 9.41 -18.91 0.77
CA THR A 74 10.67 -19.58 0.42
C THR A 74 11.67 -19.62 1.57
N PHE A 75 11.80 -18.53 2.31
CA PHE A 75 12.89 -18.34 3.25
C PHE A 75 12.47 -18.34 4.72
N ALA A 76 11.25 -17.88 5.03
CA ALA A 76 10.75 -17.92 6.40
C ALA A 76 10.21 -19.32 6.77
N PHE A 77 9.77 -20.08 5.76
CA PHE A 77 9.28 -21.45 5.92
C PHE A 77 9.98 -22.39 4.94
N PRO A 78 11.28 -22.69 5.15
CA PRO A 78 12.06 -23.45 4.17
C PRO A 78 11.68 -24.92 4.09
N VAL A 79 10.97 -25.46 5.09
CA VAL A 79 10.55 -26.88 5.17
C VAL A 79 9.09 -26.96 5.62
N PRO A 80 8.20 -27.62 4.87
CA PRO A 80 8.41 -28.17 3.53
C PRO A 80 8.59 -27.10 2.47
N SER A 81 9.40 -27.40 1.43
CA SER A 81 9.68 -26.47 0.32
C SER A 81 8.59 -26.52 -0.74
N ILE A 82 8.09 -25.36 -1.17
CA ILE A 82 7.12 -25.27 -2.27
C ILE A 82 7.72 -25.71 -3.64
N TYR A 83 9.04 -25.83 -3.74
CA TYR A 83 9.73 -26.18 -4.98
C TYR A 83 10.00 -27.67 -5.11
N THR A 84 10.26 -28.37 -4.01
CA THR A 84 10.61 -29.79 -3.98
C THR A 84 9.52 -30.69 -3.43
N ASP A 85 8.76 -30.21 -2.44
CA ASP A 85 7.81 -31.02 -1.68
C ASP A 85 6.36 -30.78 -2.10
N ALA A 86 6.15 -29.88 -3.06
CA ALA A 86 4.84 -29.56 -3.61
C ALA A 86 4.73 -29.91 -5.10
N PRO A 87 3.50 -30.10 -5.64
CA PRO A 87 3.31 -30.36 -7.05
C PRO A 87 3.78 -29.17 -7.89
N TRP A 88 4.69 -29.44 -8.83
CA TRP A 88 5.30 -28.41 -9.69
C TRP A 88 4.27 -27.57 -10.46
N TRP A 89 3.15 -28.19 -10.87
CA TRP A 89 2.09 -27.51 -11.62
C TRP A 89 1.33 -26.49 -10.76
N VAL A 90 1.30 -26.64 -9.43
CA VAL A 90 0.74 -25.62 -8.52
C VAL A 90 1.69 -24.43 -8.46
N THR A 91 2.98 -24.67 -8.20
CA THR A 91 4.00 -23.63 -8.00
C THR A 91 4.27 -22.83 -9.28
N PHE A 92 4.42 -23.50 -10.41
CA PHE A 92 4.80 -22.86 -11.68
C PHE A 92 3.63 -22.67 -12.66
N GLY A 93 2.47 -23.26 -12.40
CA GLY A 93 1.27 -23.15 -13.23
C GLY A 93 0.19 -22.33 -12.55
N VAL A 94 -0.48 -22.88 -11.53
CA VAL A 94 -1.69 -22.30 -10.94
C VAL A 94 -1.37 -20.98 -10.20
N ALA A 95 -0.33 -20.93 -9.38
CA ALA A 95 0.00 -19.75 -8.61
C ALA A 95 0.29 -18.51 -9.47
N PRO A 96 1.18 -18.56 -10.49
CA PRO A 96 1.41 -17.41 -11.36
C PRO A 96 0.22 -17.12 -12.29
N ALA A 97 -0.54 -18.12 -12.72
CA ALA A 97 -1.76 -17.90 -13.52
C ALA A 97 -2.82 -17.14 -12.71
N TYR A 98 -3.09 -17.57 -11.47
CA TYR A 98 -4.00 -16.86 -10.58
C TYR A 98 -3.53 -15.43 -10.31
N ALA A 99 -2.26 -15.25 -9.95
CA ALA A 99 -1.70 -13.93 -9.66
C ALA A 99 -1.84 -12.98 -10.87
N THR A 100 -1.54 -13.46 -12.07
CA THR A 100 -1.65 -12.66 -13.30
C THR A 100 -3.09 -12.31 -13.62
N LEU A 101 -4.01 -13.26 -13.54
CA LEU A 101 -5.43 -13.04 -13.81
C LEU A 101 -6.06 -12.11 -12.76
N ALA A 102 -5.79 -12.33 -11.48
CA ALA A 102 -6.30 -11.49 -10.40
C ALA A 102 -5.79 -10.06 -10.52
N LEU A 103 -4.49 -9.88 -10.85
CA LEU A 103 -3.89 -8.58 -11.07
C LEU A 103 -4.51 -7.87 -12.29
N ALA A 104 -4.61 -8.53 -13.43
CA ALA A 104 -5.13 -7.94 -14.67
C ALA A 104 -6.63 -7.61 -14.56
N ILE A 105 -7.45 -8.61 -14.19
CA ILE A 105 -8.90 -8.47 -14.09
C ILE A 105 -9.26 -7.52 -12.93
N GLY A 106 -8.63 -7.71 -11.77
CA GLY A 106 -8.84 -6.87 -10.58
C GLY A 106 -8.52 -5.41 -10.85
N THR A 107 -7.35 -5.12 -11.42
CA THR A 107 -6.95 -3.74 -11.76
C THR A 107 -7.90 -3.12 -12.79
N TYR A 108 -8.25 -3.86 -13.83
CA TYR A 108 -9.20 -3.38 -14.85
C TYR A 108 -10.57 -3.08 -14.22
N TRP A 109 -11.12 -4.01 -13.46
CA TRP A 109 -12.45 -3.84 -12.84
C TRP A 109 -12.48 -2.70 -11.82
N ILE A 110 -11.46 -2.62 -10.95
CA ILE A 110 -11.37 -1.55 -9.97
C ILE A 110 -11.32 -0.20 -10.67
N THR A 111 -10.42 -0.02 -11.63
CA THR A 111 -10.21 1.29 -12.27
C THR A 111 -11.37 1.70 -13.17
N THR A 112 -11.97 0.79 -13.92
CA THR A 112 -13.01 1.12 -14.90
C THR A 112 -14.42 1.11 -14.32
N ARG A 113 -14.69 0.29 -13.30
CA ARG A 113 -16.03 0.16 -12.69
C ARG A 113 -16.11 0.87 -11.36
N ILE A 114 -15.30 0.47 -10.38
CA ILE A 114 -15.41 0.96 -8.99
C ILE A 114 -15.00 2.43 -8.90
N VAL A 115 -13.80 2.79 -9.38
CA VAL A 115 -13.27 4.16 -9.29
C VAL A 115 -14.14 5.09 -10.14
N ARG A 116 -14.39 4.75 -11.41
CA ARG A 116 -15.19 5.59 -12.32
C ARG A 116 -16.60 5.84 -11.80
N ALA A 117 -17.28 4.80 -11.28
CA ALA A 117 -18.63 4.96 -10.74
C ALA A 117 -18.68 5.90 -9.54
N SER A 118 -17.67 5.82 -8.65
CA SER A 118 -17.63 6.63 -7.43
C SER A 118 -17.31 8.11 -7.65
N ILE A 119 -16.64 8.46 -8.76
CA ILE A 119 -16.29 9.86 -9.08
C ILE A 119 -16.98 10.35 -10.36
N ARG A 120 -18.01 9.66 -10.81
CA ARG A 120 -18.75 9.98 -12.05
C ARG A 120 -19.26 11.41 -12.04
N TRP A 121 -19.81 11.89 -10.94
CA TRP A 121 -20.27 13.26 -10.75
C TRP A 121 -19.21 14.30 -11.05
N ALA A 122 -17.95 14.03 -10.66
CA ALA A 122 -16.81 14.94 -10.89
C ALA A 122 -16.33 14.92 -12.36
N ILE A 123 -16.54 13.79 -13.07
CA ILE A 123 -16.24 13.67 -14.50
C ILE A 123 -17.30 14.40 -15.34
N GLU A 124 -18.56 14.33 -14.92
CA GLU A 124 -19.72 14.97 -15.57
C GLU A 124 -19.90 16.45 -15.16
N GLU A 125 -19.00 16.99 -14.33
CA GLU A 125 -19.05 18.36 -13.79
C GLU A 125 -20.38 18.70 -13.05
N ARG A 126 -21.05 17.69 -12.57
CA ARG A 126 -22.29 17.81 -11.81
C ARG A 126 -21.98 18.17 -10.34
N ALA A 127 -22.83 18.98 -9.72
CA ALA A 127 -22.76 19.17 -8.28
C ALA A 127 -22.92 17.83 -7.54
N PRO A 128 -22.06 17.51 -6.56
CA PRO A 128 -22.15 16.24 -5.85
C PRO A 128 -23.40 16.20 -4.96
N SER A 129 -24.12 15.10 -5.04
CA SER A 129 -25.14 14.75 -4.05
C SER A 129 -24.46 14.24 -2.77
N GLN A 130 -25.23 14.15 -1.69
CA GLN A 130 -24.74 13.56 -0.44
C GLN A 130 -24.25 12.11 -0.62
N ALA A 131 -24.95 11.34 -1.48
CA ALA A 131 -24.55 9.98 -1.84
C ALA A 131 -23.23 9.94 -2.62
N ASP A 132 -23.02 10.88 -3.55
CA ASP A 132 -21.77 11.01 -4.31
C ASP A 132 -20.57 11.31 -3.40
N GLY A 133 -20.73 12.26 -2.49
CA GLY A 133 -19.70 12.58 -1.49
C GLY A 133 -19.35 11.38 -0.63
N ARG A 134 -20.34 10.66 -0.11
CA ARG A 134 -20.14 9.42 0.66
C ARG A 134 -19.43 8.34 -0.19
N ASN A 135 -19.84 8.11 -1.42
CA ASN A 135 -19.23 7.12 -2.30
C ASN A 135 -17.78 7.46 -2.63
N THR A 136 -17.46 8.73 -2.85
CA THR A 136 -16.10 9.21 -3.09
C THR A 136 -15.20 8.98 -1.86
N LEU A 137 -15.68 9.30 -0.65
CA LEU A 137 -14.90 9.12 0.59
C LEU A 137 -14.72 7.65 0.99
N LEU A 138 -15.68 6.79 0.66
CA LEU A 138 -15.59 5.34 0.91
C LEU A 138 -14.80 4.57 -0.16
N LEU A 139 -14.47 5.22 -1.27
CA LEU A 139 -13.78 4.55 -2.38
C LEU A 139 -12.45 3.89 -1.99
N PRO A 140 -11.55 4.51 -1.20
CA PRO A 140 -10.32 3.86 -0.78
C PRO A 140 -10.56 2.54 -0.02
N PHE A 141 -11.57 2.51 0.86
CA PHE A 141 -11.96 1.29 1.58
C PHE A 141 -12.47 0.20 0.64
N ARG A 142 -13.29 0.56 -0.36
CA ARG A 142 -13.79 -0.41 -1.35
C ARG A 142 -12.65 -1.02 -2.16
N VAL A 143 -11.68 -0.20 -2.58
CA VAL A 143 -10.50 -0.67 -3.31
C VAL A 143 -9.68 -1.62 -2.44
N ALA A 144 -9.44 -1.27 -1.17
CA ALA A 144 -8.74 -2.13 -0.23
C ALA A 144 -9.46 -3.45 0.02
N ALA A 145 -10.78 -3.40 0.25
CA ALA A 145 -11.59 -4.60 0.47
C ALA A 145 -11.56 -5.57 -0.72
N VAL A 146 -11.65 -5.05 -1.94
CA VAL A 146 -11.56 -5.89 -3.15
C VAL A 146 -10.19 -6.56 -3.25
N HIS A 147 -9.10 -5.84 -2.94
CA HIS A 147 -7.75 -6.45 -2.95
C HIS A 147 -7.63 -7.52 -1.87
N LEU A 148 -8.10 -7.25 -0.65
CA LEU A 148 -8.07 -8.24 0.42
C LEU A 148 -8.83 -9.51 0.03
N ILE A 149 -10.04 -9.37 -0.50
CA ILE A 149 -10.85 -10.50 -0.97
C ILE A 149 -10.13 -11.30 -2.06
N LEU A 150 -9.52 -10.62 -3.06
CA LEU A 150 -8.77 -11.31 -4.11
C LEU A 150 -7.56 -12.07 -3.55
N TRP A 151 -6.84 -11.48 -2.60
CA TRP A 151 -5.72 -12.15 -1.94
C TRP A 151 -6.18 -13.35 -1.10
N ASP A 152 -7.27 -13.22 -0.34
CA ASP A 152 -7.81 -14.32 0.48
C ASP A 152 -8.37 -15.46 -0.38
N ILE A 153 -9.02 -15.16 -1.52
CA ILE A 153 -9.45 -16.20 -2.48
C ILE A 153 -8.22 -16.94 -3.03
N GLY A 154 -7.16 -16.22 -3.41
CA GLY A 154 -5.90 -16.83 -3.85
C GLY A 154 -5.25 -17.66 -2.76
N GLY A 155 -5.24 -17.15 -1.55
CA GLY A 155 -4.74 -17.85 -0.37
C GLY A 155 -5.48 -19.15 -0.11
N ALA A 156 -6.81 -19.13 -0.12
CA ALA A 156 -7.63 -20.31 0.04
C ALA A 156 -7.43 -21.35 -1.09
N LEU A 157 -7.39 -20.89 -2.34
CA LEU A 157 -7.11 -21.75 -3.48
C LEU A 157 -5.75 -22.44 -3.38
N LEU A 158 -4.69 -21.65 -3.15
CA LEU A 158 -3.33 -22.19 -3.07
C LEU A 158 -3.14 -23.05 -1.83
N ALA A 159 -3.68 -22.66 -0.67
CA ALA A 159 -3.61 -23.47 0.54
C ALA A 159 -4.29 -24.83 0.36
N THR A 160 -5.42 -24.88 -0.36
CA THR A 160 -6.10 -26.13 -0.68
C THR A 160 -5.22 -27.02 -1.57
N LEU A 161 -4.68 -26.46 -2.66
CA LEU A 161 -3.90 -27.25 -3.62
C LEU A 161 -2.57 -27.73 -3.05
N TYR A 162 -1.84 -26.88 -2.33
CA TYR A 162 -0.60 -27.27 -1.65
C TYR A 162 -0.88 -28.22 -0.50
N GLY A 163 -2.01 -28.03 0.22
CA GLY A 163 -2.43 -28.87 1.35
C GLY A 163 -2.74 -30.30 0.96
N LEU A 164 -3.11 -30.58 -0.30
CA LEU A 164 -3.27 -31.95 -0.82
C LEU A 164 -1.94 -32.72 -0.84
N ALA A 165 -0.82 -32.03 -1.01
CA ALA A 165 0.50 -32.65 -0.96
C ALA A 165 1.01 -32.79 0.50
N ASN A 166 0.89 -31.74 1.29
CA ASN A 166 1.28 -31.71 2.70
C ASN A 166 0.42 -30.71 3.48
N ARG A 167 -0.24 -31.17 4.54
CA ARG A 167 -1.13 -30.34 5.38
C ARG A 167 -0.44 -29.11 6.01
N VAL A 168 0.86 -29.18 6.21
CA VAL A 168 1.66 -28.07 6.76
C VAL A 168 1.61 -26.86 5.84
N PHE A 169 1.55 -27.06 4.52
CA PHE A 169 1.41 -25.96 3.57
C PHE A 169 0.15 -25.12 3.77
N VAL A 170 -0.95 -25.71 4.27
CA VAL A 170 -2.19 -24.94 4.51
C VAL A 170 -1.91 -23.75 5.41
N THR A 171 -1.24 -24.00 6.54
CA THR A 171 -0.91 -22.94 7.52
C THR A 171 0.07 -21.93 6.94
N ILE A 172 1.15 -22.41 6.29
CA ILE A 172 2.19 -21.55 5.71
C ILE A 172 1.59 -20.61 4.63
N ILE A 173 0.83 -21.17 3.70
CA ILE A 173 0.26 -20.41 2.59
C ILE A 173 -0.81 -19.44 3.07
N LEU A 174 -1.78 -19.89 3.90
CA LEU A 174 -2.81 -18.99 4.41
C LEU A 174 -2.18 -17.83 5.18
N PHE A 175 -1.26 -18.12 6.08
CA PHE A 175 -0.59 -17.10 6.86
C PHE A 175 0.16 -16.10 5.97
N SER A 176 1.04 -16.57 5.07
CA SER A 176 1.85 -15.71 4.23
C SER A 176 1.02 -14.87 3.27
N VAL A 177 0.02 -15.48 2.62
CA VAL A 177 -0.82 -14.80 1.63
C VAL A 177 -1.76 -13.79 2.30
N THR A 178 -2.39 -14.13 3.43
CA THR A 178 -3.28 -13.20 4.14
C THR A 178 -2.50 -11.98 4.65
N ILE A 179 -1.32 -12.17 5.24
CA ILE A 179 -0.47 -11.05 5.69
C ILE A 179 -0.10 -10.14 4.50
N CYS A 180 0.37 -10.72 3.39
CA CYS A 180 0.69 -9.96 2.20
C CYS A 180 -0.55 -9.28 1.60
N GLY A 181 -1.71 -9.94 1.65
CA GLY A 181 -3.00 -9.37 1.25
C GLY A 181 -3.36 -8.11 2.05
N VAL A 182 -3.20 -8.15 3.38
CA VAL A 182 -3.40 -6.99 4.26
C VAL A 182 -2.44 -5.86 3.91
N LEU A 183 -1.15 -6.17 3.68
CA LEU A 183 -0.16 -5.18 3.26
C LEU A 183 -0.54 -4.52 1.94
N VAL A 184 -0.92 -5.30 0.93
CA VAL A 184 -1.34 -4.79 -0.38
C VAL A 184 -2.62 -3.96 -0.28
N ALA A 185 -3.64 -4.47 0.41
CA ALA A 185 -4.92 -3.78 0.59
C ALA A 185 -4.73 -2.40 1.22
N THR A 186 -3.87 -2.30 2.23
CA THR A 186 -3.63 -1.01 2.89
C THR A 186 -2.80 -0.05 2.06
N ASN A 187 -1.80 -0.54 1.32
CA ASN A 187 -1.11 0.32 0.35
C ASN A 187 -2.09 0.84 -0.70
N CYS A 188 -2.95 -0.02 -1.25
CA CYS A 188 -3.99 0.38 -2.19
C CYS A 188 -4.95 1.41 -1.59
N TYR A 189 -5.32 1.28 -0.30
CA TYR A 189 -6.10 2.27 0.43
C TYR A 189 -5.40 3.64 0.45
N LEU A 190 -4.15 3.70 0.94
CA LEU A 190 -3.41 4.95 1.10
C LEU A 190 -3.18 5.68 -0.23
N PHE A 191 -2.82 4.94 -1.27
CA PHE A 191 -2.58 5.54 -2.57
C PHE A 191 -3.86 5.94 -3.30
N THR A 192 -4.95 5.21 -3.13
CA THR A 192 -6.27 5.61 -3.66
C THR A 192 -6.76 6.87 -2.96
N GLU A 193 -6.62 6.97 -1.65
CA GLU A 193 -6.93 8.18 -0.90
C GLU A 193 -6.10 9.37 -1.38
N PHE A 194 -4.80 9.18 -1.60
CA PHE A 194 -3.93 10.21 -2.16
C PHE A 194 -4.39 10.66 -3.56
N ALA A 195 -4.66 9.73 -4.46
CA ALA A 195 -5.09 10.03 -5.83
C ALA A 195 -6.43 10.78 -5.89
N LEU A 196 -7.31 10.55 -4.92
CA LEU A 196 -8.65 11.14 -4.85
C LEU A 196 -8.69 12.52 -4.19
N ARG A 197 -7.62 13.02 -3.60
CA ARG A 197 -7.60 14.34 -2.92
C ARG A 197 -8.27 15.46 -3.72
N PRO A 198 -8.03 15.62 -5.03
CA PRO A 198 -8.67 16.68 -5.81
C PRO A 198 -10.20 16.57 -5.88
N VAL A 199 -10.71 15.34 -5.96
CA VAL A 199 -12.15 15.07 -6.02
C VAL A 199 -12.78 15.12 -4.64
N ALA A 200 -12.09 14.58 -3.63
CA ALA A 200 -12.54 14.64 -2.25
C ALA A 200 -12.65 16.08 -1.74
N ALA A 201 -11.71 16.97 -2.09
CA ALA A 201 -11.78 18.39 -1.75
C ALA A 201 -13.07 19.03 -2.29
N LYS A 202 -13.40 18.82 -3.57
CA LYS A 202 -14.65 19.32 -4.17
C LYS A 202 -15.90 18.73 -3.52
N ALA A 203 -15.88 17.44 -3.16
CA ALA A 203 -17.01 16.80 -2.48
C ALA A 203 -17.24 17.40 -1.07
N LEU A 204 -16.16 17.79 -0.39
CA LEU A 204 -16.21 18.43 0.94
C LEU A 204 -16.68 19.90 0.88
N GLU A 205 -16.35 20.63 -0.17
CA GLU A 205 -16.81 22.00 -0.41
C GLU A 205 -18.33 22.06 -0.61
N ALA A 206 -18.92 21.04 -1.25
CA ALA A 206 -20.35 21.01 -1.54
C ALA A 206 -21.24 20.55 -0.37
N GLY A 207 -20.68 20.03 0.72
CA GLY A 207 -21.44 19.63 1.90
C GLY A 207 -20.59 18.95 2.97
N ARG A 208 -21.03 19.00 4.23
CA ARG A 208 -20.33 18.31 5.33
C ARG A 208 -20.65 16.81 5.31
N PRO A 209 -19.67 15.92 5.09
CA PRO A 209 -19.90 14.49 5.24
C PRO A 209 -20.18 14.16 6.71
N PRO A 210 -20.98 13.12 6.99
CA PRO A 210 -21.15 12.65 8.36
C PRO A 210 -19.79 12.30 8.96
N ARG A 211 -19.50 12.83 10.14
CA ARG A 211 -18.19 12.80 10.85
C ARG A 211 -17.57 11.41 11.06
N ARG A 212 -18.28 10.32 10.70
CA ARG A 212 -17.93 8.93 11.03
C ARG A 212 -17.09 8.20 9.97
N PHE A 213 -16.79 8.77 8.81
CA PHE A 213 -16.24 8.01 7.69
C PHE A 213 -14.78 8.32 7.30
N ALA A 214 -14.15 9.33 7.87
CA ALA A 214 -12.73 9.57 7.66
C ALA A 214 -11.96 9.10 8.90
N PRO A 215 -11.02 8.14 8.78
CA PRO A 215 -10.12 7.82 9.88
C PRO A 215 -9.34 9.09 10.22
N GLY A 216 -9.45 9.53 11.49
CA GLY A 216 -8.68 10.65 11.99
C GLY A 216 -7.18 10.36 11.92
N ILE A 217 -6.36 11.35 12.26
CA ILE A 217 -4.89 11.22 12.29
C ILE A 217 -4.48 9.98 13.09
N MET A 218 -5.13 9.73 14.24
CA MET A 218 -4.86 8.58 15.08
C MET A 218 -5.14 7.24 14.35
N GLY A 219 -6.26 7.13 13.64
CA GLY A 219 -6.58 5.93 12.86
C GLY A 219 -5.54 5.65 11.77
N ARG A 220 -5.10 6.68 11.05
CA ARG A 220 -4.02 6.56 10.05
C ARG A 220 -2.70 6.12 10.67
N THR A 221 -2.31 6.76 11.78
CA THR A 221 -1.06 6.42 12.47
C THR A 221 -1.09 4.98 12.96
N MET A 222 -2.21 4.51 13.54
CA MET A 222 -2.39 3.13 13.98
C MET A 222 -2.36 2.14 12.81
N THR A 223 -2.99 2.47 11.68
CA THR A 223 -2.95 1.66 10.47
C THR A 223 -1.50 1.49 9.98
N VAL A 224 -0.74 2.58 9.92
CA VAL A 224 0.65 2.54 9.48
C VAL A 224 1.54 1.80 10.48
N TRP A 225 1.33 2.00 11.78
CA TRP A 225 2.04 1.23 12.81
C TRP A 225 1.75 -0.27 12.69
N SER A 226 0.47 -0.64 12.55
CA SER A 226 0.07 -2.04 12.37
C SER A 226 0.74 -2.66 11.16
N LEU A 227 0.84 -1.94 10.04
CA LEU A 227 1.45 -2.45 8.82
C LEU A 227 2.97 -2.43 8.83
N GLY A 228 3.57 -1.36 9.33
CA GLY A 228 5.02 -1.20 9.34
C GLY A 228 5.72 -2.03 10.42
N SER A 229 5.01 -2.37 11.48
CA SER A 229 5.56 -3.08 12.64
C SER A 229 4.71 -4.27 13.06
N GLY A 230 3.40 -4.08 13.26
CA GLY A 230 2.51 -5.10 13.81
C GLY A 230 2.48 -6.38 12.99
N VAL A 231 2.18 -6.27 11.69
CA VAL A 231 2.12 -7.42 10.77
C VAL A 231 3.47 -8.15 10.66
N PRO A 232 4.60 -7.46 10.41
CA PRO A 232 5.90 -8.12 10.34
C PRO A 232 6.34 -8.79 11.66
N VAL A 233 6.13 -8.12 12.79
CA VAL A 233 6.45 -8.70 14.12
C VAL A 233 5.60 -9.94 14.40
N THR A 234 4.32 -9.91 14.03
CA THR A 234 3.46 -11.09 14.09
C THR A 234 4.00 -12.21 13.20
N GLY A 235 4.55 -11.89 12.03
CA GLY A 235 5.23 -12.83 11.14
C GLY A 235 6.40 -13.53 11.81
N ILE A 236 7.30 -12.75 12.42
CA ILE A 236 8.46 -13.30 13.15
C ILE A 236 8.00 -14.17 14.32
N ALA A 237 7.03 -13.70 15.11
CA ALA A 237 6.49 -14.46 16.24
C ALA A 237 5.85 -15.78 15.80
N THR A 238 5.11 -15.78 14.70
CA THR A 238 4.49 -17.00 14.15
C THR A 238 5.54 -17.97 13.62
N THR A 239 6.60 -17.49 12.99
CA THR A 239 7.73 -18.32 12.55
C THR A 239 8.42 -18.97 13.76
N ALA A 240 8.69 -18.19 14.82
CA ALA A 240 9.28 -18.72 16.05
C ALA A 240 8.38 -19.77 16.70
N LEU A 241 7.07 -19.51 16.79
CA LEU A 241 6.10 -20.48 17.30
C LEU A 241 6.04 -21.76 16.46
N TYR A 242 6.08 -21.63 15.12
CA TYR A 242 6.14 -22.76 14.20
C TYR A 242 7.35 -23.65 14.49
N VAL A 243 8.53 -23.07 14.67
CA VAL A 243 9.76 -23.79 14.99
C VAL A 243 9.65 -24.54 16.32
N LEU A 244 9.08 -23.90 17.34
CA LEU A 244 8.88 -24.52 18.66
C LEU A 244 7.92 -25.71 18.60
N LEU A 245 6.92 -25.68 17.73
CA LEU A 245 5.91 -26.75 17.62
C LEU A 245 6.34 -27.90 16.71
N VAL A 246 7.09 -27.62 15.64
CA VAL A 246 7.40 -28.60 14.58
C VAL A 246 8.77 -29.25 14.75
N HIS A 247 9.69 -28.63 15.50
CA HIS A 247 11.03 -29.18 15.90
C HIS A 247 11.95 -29.69 14.77
N ASN A 248 11.66 -29.37 13.46
CA ASN A 248 12.36 -29.97 12.33
C ASN A 248 13.28 -28.97 11.59
N LEU A 249 13.52 -27.78 12.15
CA LEU A 249 14.41 -26.78 11.52
C LEU A 249 15.80 -26.80 12.16
N THR A 250 16.81 -26.68 11.33
CA THR A 250 18.20 -26.46 11.79
C THR A 250 18.38 -25.02 12.33
N GLU A 251 19.35 -24.80 13.19
CA GLU A 251 19.68 -23.47 13.72
C GLU A 251 19.95 -22.45 12.60
N THR A 252 20.61 -22.88 11.53
CA THR A 252 20.89 -22.03 10.37
C THR A 252 19.62 -21.66 9.58
N GLN A 253 18.67 -22.57 9.44
CA GLN A 253 17.38 -22.29 8.80
C GLN A 253 16.54 -21.31 9.64
N LEU A 254 16.52 -21.46 10.95
CA LEU A 254 15.86 -20.52 11.84
C LEU A 254 16.51 -19.13 11.78
N ALA A 255 17.84 -19.08 11.87
CA ALA A 255 18.57 -17.81 11.80
C ALA A 255 18.34 -17.09 10.46
N SER A 256 18.36 -17.81 9.34
CA SER A 256 18.11 -17.24 8.01
C SER A 256 16.65 -16.74 7.89
N ALA A 257 15.67 -17.49 8.37
CA ALA A 257 14.27 -17.09 8.36
C ALA A 257 14.04 -15.79 9.16
N VAL A 258 14.55 -15.72 10.38
CA VAL A 258 14.47 -14.52 11.24
C VAL A 258 15.18 -13.33 10.57
N LEU A 259 16.37 -13.54 10.01
CA LEU A 259 17.14 -12.48 9.35
C LEU A 259 16.37 -11.90 8.14
N ILE A 260 15.84 -12.76 7.28
CA ILE A 260 15.11 -12.34 6.07
C ILE A 260 13.81 -11.62 6.44
N LEU A 261 13.04 -12.14 7.39
CA LEU A 261 11.84 -11.48 7.90
C LEU A 261 12.20 -10.10 8.51
N SER A 262 13.28 -10.02 9.29
CA SER A 262 13.71 -8.77 9.90
C SER A 262 14.15 -7.73 8.86
N ILE A 263 14.95 -8.10 7.87
CA ILE A 263 15.37 -7.21 6.79
C ILE A 263 14.16 -6.76 5.96
N THR A 264 13.27 -7.69 5.60
CA THR A 264 12.03 -7.37 4.86
C THR A 264 11.17 -6.38 5.65
N THR A 265 11.04 -6.60 6.97
CA THR A 265 10.31 -5.71 7.89
C THR A 265 10.92 -4.32 7.94
N LEU A 266 12.23 -4.21 8.07
CA LEU A 266 12.92 -2.91 8.12
C LEU A 266 12.73 -2.13 6.82
N ILE A 267 12.94 -2.77 5.67
CA ILE A 267 12.78 -2.11 4.37
C ILE A 267 11.32 -1.70 4.16
N PHE A 268 10.38 -2.61 4.38
CA PHE A 268 8.98 -2.35 4.15
C PHE A 268 8.41 -1.33 5.15
N GLY A 269 8.73 -1.47 6.43
CA GLY A 269 8.34 -0.54 7.49
C GLY A 269 8.86 0.87 7.20
N PHE A 270 10.13 1.00 6.80
CA PHE A 270 10.71 2.28 6.40
C PHE A 270 9.96 2.90 5.21
N LEU A 271 9.70 2.12 4.15
CA LEU A 271 8.99 2.61 2.97
C LEU A 271 7.57 3.09 3.31
N VAL A 272 6.82 2.32 4.11
CA VAL A 272 5.46 2.69 4.53
C VAL A 272 5.47 3.95 5.39
N MET A 273 6.40 4.05 6.35
CA MET A 273 6.56 5.24 7.19
C MET A 273 6.98 6.47 6.38
N TRP A 274 7.88 6.31 5.42
CA TRP A 274 8.29 7.40 4.53
C TRP A 274 7.11 7.90 3.67
N ILE A 275 6.36 6.97 3.07
CA ILE A 275 5.14 7.32 2.30
C ILE A 275 4.15 8.06 3.19
N LEU A 276 3.89 7.59 4.40
CA LEU A 276 2.99 8.27 5.33
C LEU A 276 3.49 9.66 5.69
N ALA A 277 4.76 9.79 6.06
CA ALA A 277 5.37 11.08 6.38
C ALA A 277 5.24 12.06 5.22
N TRP A 278 5.48 11.59 3.99
CA TRP A 278 5.29 12.39 2.79
C TRP A 278 3.82 12.78 2.57
N LEU A 279 2.88 11.84 2.76
CA LEU A 279 1.44 12.09 2.62
C LEU A 279 0.90 13.06 3.68
N THR A 280 1.41 13.01 4.91
CA THR A 280 0.97 13.89 6.02
C THR A 280 1.62 15.26 6.00
N ALA A 281 2.88 15.36 5.56
CA ALA A 281 3.59 16.63 5.48
C ALA A 281 3.02 17.58 4.41
N ALA A 282 2.42 17.05 3.35
CA ALA A 282 1.90 17.84 2.24
C ALA A 282 0.78 18.83 2.65
N PRO A 283 -0.30 18.42 3.35
CA PRO A 283 -1.34 19.35 3.78
C PRO A 283 -0.86 20.37 4.82
N VAL A 284 0.06 19.98 5.71
CA VAL A 284 0.63 20.92 6.70
C VAL A 284 1.41 22.04 6.01
N ARG A 285 2.15 21.74 4.94
CA ARG A 285 2.85 22.75 4.15
C ARG A 285 1.90 23.74 3.46
N VAL A 286 0.75 23.26 2.96
CA VAL A 286 -0.27 24.11 2.33
C VAL A 286 -0.87 25.08 3.35
N VAL A 287 -1.25 24.59 4.53
CA VAL A 287 -1.78 25.42 5.62
C VAL A 287 -0.75 26.44 6.09
N ARG A 288 0.51 26.04 6.32
CA ARG A 288 1.58 26.95 6.72
C ARG A 288 1.83 28.07 5.68
N ALA A 289 1.72 27.74 4.40
CA ALA A 289 1.89 28.72 3.36
C ALA A 289 0.71 29.70 3.24
N ALA A 290 -0.51 29.23 3.49
CA ALA A 290 -1.69 30.07 3.57
C ALA A 290 -1.59 31.06 4.74
N LEU A 291 -1.16 30.60 5.92
CA LEU A 291 -0.95 31.43 7.11
C LEU A 291 0.16 32.49 6.96
N LYS A 292 1.17 32.25 6.10
CA LYS A 292 2.22 33.24 5.82
C LYS A 292 1.78 34.35 4.86
N ARG A 293 0.62 34.22 4.25
CA ARG A 293 0.06 35.24 3.34
C ARG A 293 -0.91 36.21 4.03
N VAL A 294 -1.30 35.90 5.26
CA VAL A 294 -2.05 36.76 6.18
C VAL A 294 -1.08 37.52 7.05
#